data_095c52e2c7bc69e33e55740d866ec1ac
#
_entry.id   095c52e2c7bc69e33e55740d866ec1ac
#
_cell.length_a   1.000
_cell.length_b   1.000
_cell.length_c   1.000
_cell.angle_alpha   90.00
_cell.angle_beta   90.00
_cell.angle_gamma   90.00
#
_symmetry.space_group_name_H-M   'P 1'
#
loop_
_entity.id
_entity.type
_entity.pdbx_description
1 polymer ?
#
loop_
_entity_poly.entity_id
_entity_poly.type
_entity_poly.pdbx_seq_one_letter_code
_entity_poly.pdbx_strand_id
1 'polypeptide(L)'
;INLLCAKKSWGVKKRLDAPKDFPLSQQSVIVAKTGVDGIKMTSGFMFEPVKTFGYILEFTTDEKVFNAQHDCSKCSNFDCPRRSNIKNGRFEVLSSYEYKPNFKEGDSAVCIDIGTTTVAFELVTDKGTLKTYRTINPQRRFGLDVLSRIESANRGRLDELSAVMRYTIISGYKKVTEEFGDTKKVVIAGNTTMVHLLMGYSCGTLGEYPFKSKHLGTLKTALDKVTKSKVSPIETVIYGGISAFVGGDIVSGLYMSDFDKSDKVNMFIDLGTNGEMALGNKDKMIVTSTAAGPAFEGGRISCGIGSVDGAVCGVDLKTGTLKTIADKPPVGLCGTGIIELVSELLDEKIIDK
;
A
#
# COMPACT_ATOMS: atom_id res chain seq x y z
N ILE A 1 20.22 16.47 -10.09
CA ILE A 1 21.14 15.67 -10.94
C ILE A 1 21.14 16.23 -12.35
N ASN A 2 20.03 16.32 -13.05
CA ASN A 2 19.94 16.86 -14.43
C ASN A 2 20.53 18.27 -14.53
N LEU A 3 20.26 19.15 -13.57
CA LEU A 3 20.83 20.51 -13.52
C LEU A 3 22.35 20.49 -13.32
N LEU A 4 22.87 19.58 -12.50
CA LEU A 4 24.30 19.43 -12.27
C LEU A 4 24.98 18.87 -13.52
N CYS A 5 24.38 17.87 -14.15
CA CYS A 5 24.88 17.29 -15.41
C CYS A 5 24.92 18.35 -16.51
N ALA A 6 23.87 19.15 -16.68
CA ALA A 6 23.83 20.22 -17.65
C ALA A 6 24.91 21.29 -17.41
N LYS A 7 25.11 21.71 -16.16
CA LYS A 7 26.14 22.70 -15.80
C LYS A 7 27.57 22.22 -15.97
N LYS A 8 27.82 20.91 -15.89
CA LYS A 8 29.17 20.31 -15.93
C LYS A 8 29.45 19.55 -17.24
N SER A 9 28.49 19.51 -18.14
CA SER A 9 28.57 18.68 -19.38
C SER A 9 28.88 17.21 -19.04
N TRP A 10 28.18 16.69 -18.02
CA TRP A 10 28.30 15.32 -17.58
C TRP A 10 27.03 14.53 -17.88
N GLY A 11 27.16 13.24 -18.16
CA GLY A 11 26.08 12.28 -18.24
C GLY A 11 26.18 11.22 -17.14
N VAL A 12 25.05 10.67 -16.75
CA VAL A 12 25.02 9.52 -15.84
C VAL A 12 25.25 8.25 -16.66
N LYS A 13 26.42 7.64 -16.51
CA LYS A 13 26.79 6.41 -17.19
C LYS A 13 26.18 5.18 -16.51
N LYS A 14 26.18 5.17 -15.17
CA LYS A 14 25.65 4.06 -14.40
C LYS A 14 25.11 4.55 -13.08
N ARG A 15 24.03 3.92 -12.62
CA ARG A 15 23.52 4.04 -11.26
C ARG A 15 23.66 2.69 -10.57
N LEU A 16 24.21 2.70 -9.36
CA LEU A 16 24.34 1.53 -8.49
C LEU A 16 23.43 1.70 -7.30
N ASP A 17 22.60 0.72 -7.04
CA ASP A 17 21.60 0.72 -5.96
C ASP A 17 21.85 -0.44 -5.01
N ALA A 18 21.69 -0.20 -3.69
CA ALA A 18 21.65 -1.29 -2.72
C ALA A 18 20.24 -1.88 -2.64
N PRO A 19 20.07 -3.19 -2.41
CA PRO A 19 21.12 -4.21 -2.26
C PRO A 19 21.54 -4.86 -3.57
N LYS A 20 21.02 -4.37 -4.71
CA LYS A 20 21.18 -5.00 -6.03
C LYS A 20 22.64 -5.02 -6.51
N ASP A 21 23.29 -3.86 -6.39
CA ASP A 21 24.63 -3.66 -6.98
C ASP A 21 25.73 -3.66 -5.90
N PHE A 22 25.38 -3.43 -4.65
CA PHE A 22 26.29 -3.50 -3.49
C PHE A 22 25.51 -3.80 -2.20
N PRO A 23 26.17 -4.38 -1.16
CA PRO A 23 25.53 -4.69 0.12
C PRO A 23 24.96 -3.46 0.83
N LEU A 24 23.81 -3.60 1.48
CA LEU A 24 23.18 -2.53 2.29
C LEU A 24 24.12 -1.99 3.37
N SER A 25 24.99 -2.84 3.94
CA SER A 25 25.99 -2.43 4.93
C SER A 25 26.94 -1.35 4.43
N GLN A 26 27.19 -1.26 3.13
CA GLN A 26 28.03 -0.22 2.54
C GLN A 26 27.33 1.13 2.40
N GLN A 27 26.04 1.23 2.66
CA GLN A 27 25.36 2.54 2.67
C GLN A 27 25.91 3.48 3.76
N SER A 28 26.49 2.94 4.84
CA SER A 28 27.20 3.74 5.86
C SER A 28 28.33 4.56 5.26
N VAL A 29 29.03 4.00 4.27
CA VAL A 29 30.12 4.69 3.56
C VAL A 29 29.58 5.85 2.73
N ILE A 30 28.38 5.69 2.14
CA ILE A 30 27.72 6.76 1.38
C ILE A 30 27.37 7.92 2.33
N VAL A 31 26.76 7.64 3.47
CA VAL A 31 26.43 8.67 4.47
C VAL A 31 27.68 9.40 4.94
N ALA A 32 28.72 8.66 5.32
CA ALA A 32 29.97 9.25 5.80
C ALA A 32 30.66 10.14 4.75
N LYS A 33 30.56 9.77 3.45
CA LYS A 33 31.20 10.54 2.37
C LYS A 33 30.36 11.72 1.87
N THR A 34 29.06 11.73 2.07
CA THR A 34 28.20 12.83 1.62
C THR A 34 28.28 14.05 2.50
N GLY A 35 28.68 13.88 3.77
CA GLY A 35 28.71 14.96 4.76
C GLY A 35 27.34 15.60 5.01
N VAL A 36 26.25 14.86 4.75
CA VAL A 36 24.89 15.37 4.94
C VAL A 36 24.48 15.16 6.39
N ASP A 37 24.21 16.26 7.07
CA ASP A 37 23.67 16.24 8.43
C ASP A 37 22.21 15.76 8.48
N GLY A 38 21.86 15.10 9.57
CA GLY A 38 20.48 14.65 9.82
C GLY A 38 20.10 13.32 9.17
N ILE A 39 21.01 12.67 8.43
CA ILE A 39 20.81 11.29 7.95
C ILE A 39 21.56 10.34 8.87
N LYS A 40 20.81 9.42 9.50
CA LYS A 40 21.36 8.34 10.31
C LYS A 40 21.07 6.99 9.66
N MET A 41 21.72 5.97 10.12
CA MET A 41 21.47 4.60 9.71
C MET A 41 21.12 3.75 10.90
N THR A 42 20.07 2.96 10.76
CA THR A 42 19.65 1.97 11.77
C THR A 42 20.60 0.76 11.77
N SER A 43 20.52 -0.08 12.80
CA SER A 43 21.25 -1.36 12.87
C SER A 43 20.90 -2.32 11.72
N GLY A 44 19.71 -2.18 11.13
CA GLY A 44 19.27 -2.93 9.95
C GLY A 44 19.68 -2.32 8.60
N PHE A 45 20.61 -1.37 8.60
CA PHE A 45 21.11 -0.66 7.43
C PHE A 45 20.05 0.13 6.65
N MET A 46 18.99 0.59 7.33
CA MET A 46 18.00 1.49 6.78
C MET A 46 18.35 2.93 7.14
N PHE A 47 18.07 3.85 6.21
CA PHE A 47 18.27 5.26 6.50
C PHE A 47 17.19 5.83 7.43
N GLU A 48 17.57 6.81 8.23
CA GLU A 48 16.70 7.63 9.04
C GLU A 48 16.92 9.11 8.65
N PRO A 49 15.90 9.82 8.11
CA PRO A 49 14.49 9.42 7.92
C PRO A 49 14.28 8.27 6.93
N VAL A 50 13.29 7.44 7.21
CA VAL A 50 13.01 6.16 6.52
C VAL A 50 12.86 6.25 5.00
N LYS A 51 12.52 7.39 4.43
CA LYS A 51 12.39 7.61 2.98
C LYS A 51 13.63 8.17 2.31
N THR A 52 14.77 8.04 2.93
CA THR A 52 16.06 8.43 2.35
C THR A 52 16.61 7.28 1.50
N PHE A 53 17.07 7.59 0.30
CA PHE A 53 17.69 6.63 -0.61
C PHE A 53 19.15 6.98 -0.83
N GLY A 54 20.04 5.98 -0.69
CA GLY A 54 21.44 6.08 -1.04
C GLY A 54 21.73 5.33 -2.34
N TYR A 55 22.36 5.98 -3.29
CA TYR A 55 22.85 5.37 -4.51
C TYR A 55 24.17 6.00 -4.97
N ILE A 56 24.93 5.26 -5.75
CA ILE A 56 26.17 5.73 -6.36
C ILE A 56 25.90 6.02 -7.84
N LEU A 57 26.31 7.19 -8.31
CA LEU A 57 26.26 7.55 -9.72
C LEU A 57 27.66 7.60 -10.31
N GLU A 58 27.87 6.88 -11.38
CA GLU A 58 29.03 7.01 -12.23
C GLU A 58 28.72 8.04 -13.33
N PHE A 59 29.49 9.10 -13.40
CA PHE A 59 29.38 10.14 -14.43
C PHE A 59 30.37 9.94 -15.55
N THR A 60 30.02 10.46 -16.71
CA THR A 60 30.89 10.47 -17.90
C THR A 60 30.80 11.77 -18.65
N THR A 61 31.86 12.15 -19.33
CA THR A 61 31.88 13.26 -20.28
C THR A 61 31.71 12.78 -21.75
N ASP A 62 31.52 11.47 -21.94
CA ASP A 62 31.29 10.92 -23.30
C ASP A 62 29.89 11.32 -23.79
N GLU A 63 29.85 12.19 -24.78
CA GLU A 63 28.62 12.72 -25.38
C GLU A 63 27.70 11.63 -25.94
N LYS A 64 28.23 10.48 -26.35
CA LYS A 64 27.44 9.34 -26.85
C LYS A 64 26.61 8.70 -25.75
N VAL A 65 27.02 8.80 -24.49
CA VAL A 65 26.32 8.32 -23.32
C VAL A 65 25.41 9.42 -22.72
N PHE A 66 25.63 10.65 -23.15
CA PHE A 66 25.15 11.89 -22.54
C PHE A 66 24.10 12.61 -23.40
N ASN A 67 23.05 11.98 -23.79
CA ASN A 67 21.99 12.73 -24.46
C ASN A 67 20.91 13.12 -23.46
N ALA A 68 20.89 14.39 -23.03
CA ALA A 68 19.95 14.94 -22.07
C ALA A 68 18.48 14.92 -22.57
N GLN A 69 18.28 14.66 -23.85
CA GLN A 69 16.97 14.48 -24.47
C GLN A 69 16.87 13.10 -25.11
N HIS A 70 16.90 12.07 -24.25
CA HIS A 70 16.72 10.70 -24.73
C HIS A 70 15.30 10.52 -25.27
N ASP A 71 15.14 10.56 -26.57
CA ASP A 71 13.89 10.23 -27.25
C ASP A 71 13.79 8.70 -27.41
N CYS A 72 13.05 8.07 -26.50
CA CYS A 72 12.78 6.64 -26.54
C CYS A 72 12.14 6.19 -27.86
N SER A 73 11.52 7.09 -28.61
CA SER A 73 10.89 6.77 -29.90
C SER A 73 11.89 6.51 -31.00
N LYS A 74 13.09 7.09 -30.89
CA LYS A 74 14.20 6.99 -31.86
C LYS A 74 15.33 6.08 -31.40
N CYS A 75 15.21 5.55 -30.15
CA CYS A 75 16.26 4.72 -29.58
C CYS A 75 16.28 3.33 -30.21
N SER A 76 17.45 2.88 -30.68
CA SER A 76 17.65 1.55 -31.22
C SER A 76 17.79 0.43 -30.19
N ASN A 77 17.93 0.77 -28.92
CA ASN A 77 17.97 -0.23 -27.83
C ASN A 77 16.56 -0.71 -27.46
N PHE A 78 16.15 -1.81 -28.08
CA PHE A 78 14.84 -2.42 -27.88
C PHE A 78 14.71 -3.10 -26.52
N ASP A 79 15.81 -3.52 -25.91
CA ASP A 79 15.86 -4.18 -24.59
C ASP A 79 16.08 -3.18 -23.43
N CYS A 80 16.00 -1.88 -23.70
CA CYS A 80 16.18 -0.87 -22.68
C CYS A 80 15.05 -0.94 -21.64
N PRO A 81 15.36 -1.21 -20.36
CA PRO A 81 14.34 -1.30 -19.31
C PRO A 81 13.65 0.05 -19.01
N ARG A 82 14.13 1.15 -19.59
CA ARG A 82 13.57 2.51 -19.47
C ARG A 82 12.86 2.96 -20.73
N ARG A 83 12.72 2.11 -21.73
CA ARG A 83 12.01 2.47 -22.95
C ARG A 83 10.52 2.58 -22.64
N SER A 84 9.97 3.78 -22.70
CA SER A 84 8.53 3.98 -22.70
C SER A 84 7.95 3.51 -24.05
N ASN A 85 7.69 2.24 -24.20
CA ASN A 85 6.96 1.67 -25.34
C ASN A 85 5.47 2.02 -25.30
N ILE A 86 5.14 3.24 -24.89
CA ILE A 86 3.78 3.78 -25.04
C ILE A 86 3.66 4.33 -26.47
N LYS A 87 3.95 3.51 -27.46
CA LYS A 87 3.45 3.72 -28.81
C LYS A 87 2.37 2.69 -29.06
N ASN A 88 1.11 3.13 -29.01
CA ASN A 88 -0.09 2.40 -29.41
C ASN A 88 -0.58 1.25 -28.49
N GLY A 89 -0.12 1.15 -27.26
CA GLY A 89 -0.79 0.32 -26.26
C GLY A 89 -2.07 1.02 -25.81
N ARG A 90 -3.22 0.53 -26.21
CA ARG A 90 -4.47 0.92 -25.57
C ARG A 90 -4.49 0.26 -24.18
N PHE A 91 -4.38 1.06 -23.15
CA PHE A 91 -4.72 0.61 -21.80
C PHE A 91 -6.24 0.63 -21.70
N GLU A 92 -6.83 -0.50 -21.46
CA GLU A 92 -8.22 -0.58 -21.03
C GLU A 92 -8.21 -0.47 -19.51
N VAL A 93 -8.66 0.67 -18.99
CA VAL A 93 -8.86 0.83 -17.56
C VAL A 93 -10.18 0.15 -17.22
N LEU A 94 -10.14 -0.93 -16.48
CA LEU A 94 -11.33 -1.55 -15.91
C LEU A 94 -11.80 -0.67 -14.75
N SER A 95 -12.67 0.29 -15.05
CA SER A 95 -13.13 1.31 -14.09
C SER A 95 -14.18 0.80 -13.10
N SER A 96 -14.76 -0.37 -13.33
CA SER A 96 -15.70 -1.00 -12.41
C SER A 96 -15.66 -2.52 -12.56
N TYR A 97 -15.36 -3.21 -11.48
CA TYR A 97 -15.52 -4.65 -11.37
C TYR A 97 -16.79 -4.91 -10.55
N GLU A 98 -17.84 -5.38 -11.20
CA GLU A 98 -19.06 -5.79 -10.51
C GLU A 98 -18.86 -7.20 -9.95
N TYR A 99 -18.44 -7.29 -8.69
CA TYR A 99 -18.33 -8.55 -7.99
C TYR A 99 -19.73 -9.08 -7.67
N LYS A 100 -20.03 -10.28 -8.17
CA LYS A 100 -21.24 -11.03 -7.78
C LYS A 100 -20.83 -12.07 -6.73
N PRO A 101 -21.12 -11.83 -5.44
CA PRO A 101 -20.80 -12.78 -4.41
C PRO A 101 -21.51 -14.11 -4.68
N ASN A 102 -20.74 -15.21 -4.63
CA ASN A 102 -21.31 -16.56 -4.74
C ASN A 102 -21.72 -17.07 -3.35
N PHE A 103 -22.59 -16.31 -2.68
CA PHE A 103 -23.20 -16.72 -1.42
C PHE A 103 -24.41 -17.60 -1.65
N LYS A 104 -24.53 -18.65 -0.85
CA LYS A 104 -25.75 -19.46 -0.77
C LYS A 104 -26.72 -18.75 0.16
N GLU A 105 -28.02 -19.09 0.02
CA GLU A 105 -29.06 -18.59 0.91
C GLU A 105 -28.68 -18.79 2.39
N GLY A 106 -28.79 -17.73 3.15
CA GLY A 106 -28.44 -17.68 4.57
C GLY A 106 -26.92 -17.63 4.88
N ASP A 107 -26.05 -17.47 3.89
CA ASP A 107 -24.65 -17.20 4.16
C ASP A 107 -24.44 -15.78 4.65
N SER A 108 -23.50 -15.61 5.56
CA SER A 108 -23.10 -14.32 6.11
C SER A 108 -21.63 -14.30 6.48
N ALA A 109 -20.98 -13.17 6.22
CA ALA A 109 -19.59 -12.95 6.60
C ALA A 109 -19.35 -11.51 7.03
N VAL A 110 -18.38 -11.31 7.92
CA VAL A 110 -17.76 -9.99 8.10
C VAL A 110 -16.40 -10.01 7.42
N CYS A 111 -16.23 -9.13 6.44
CA CYS A 111 -14.97 -8.88 5.76
C CYS A 111 -14.26 -7.73 6.46
N ILE A 112 -12.98 -7.90 6.78
CA ILE A 112 -12.16 -6.93 7.51
C ILE A 112 -10.91 -6.66 6.70
N ASP A 113 -10.71 -5.40 6.32
CA ASP A 113 -9.47 -4.93 5.70
C ASP A 113 -8.65 -4.14 6.73
N ILE A 114 -7.43 -4.62 7.00
CA ILE A 114 -6.52 -3.98 7.96
C ILE A 114 -5.47 -3.19 7.19
N GLY A 115 -5.85 -1.98 6.77
CA GLY A 115 -4.93 -1.04 6.17
C GLY A 115 -3.98 -0.40 7.20
N THR A 116 -2.90 0.18 6.72
CA THR A 116 -1.95 0.93 7.56
C THR A 116 -2.61 2.14 8.21
N THR A 117 -3.48 2.83 7.49
CA THR A 117 -4.15 4.07 7.94
C THR A 117 -5.56 3.80 8.46
N THR A 118 -6.31 2.93 7.80
CA THR A 118 -7.73 2.67 8.09
C THR A 118 -7.98 1.19 8.28
N VAL A 119 -8.92 0.84 9.16
CA VAL A 119 -9.47 -0.52 9.28
C VAL A 119 -10.93 -0.45 8.85
N ALA A 120 -11.28 -1.25 7.84
CA ALA A 120 -12.64 -1.32 7.29
C ALA A 120 -13.31 -2.65 7.63
N PHE A 121 -14.60 -2.60 7.88
CA PHE A 121 -15.46 -3.73 8.20
C PHE A 121 -16.68 -3.70 7.31
N GLU A 122 -17.03 -4.83 6.75
CA GLU A 122 -18.20 -4.98 5.90
C GLU A 122 -18.95 -6.26 6.27
N LEU A 123 -20.23 -6.11 6.64
CA LEU A 123 -21.15 -7.23 6.84
C LEU A 123 -21.81 -7.54 5.50
N VAL A 124 -21.55 -8.73 4.97
CA VAL A 124 -22.03 -9.21 3.68
C VAL A 124 -22.90 -10.46 3.88
N THR A 125 -23.98 -10.54 3.12
CA THR A 125 -24.88 -11.70 3.08
C THR A 125 -25.16 -12.12 1.64
N ASP A 126 -25.95 -13.17 1.45
CA ASP A 126 -26.53 -13.56 0.15
C ASP A 126 -27.30 -12.41 -0.54
N LYS A 127 -27.79 -11.42 0.21
CA LYS A 127 -28.48 -10.21 -0.28
C LYS A 127 -27.56 -9.03 -0.57
N GLY A 128 -26.26 -9.20 -0.40
CA GLY A 128 -25.25 -8.16 -0.58
C GLY A 128 -24.75 -7.55 0.73
N THR A 129 -24.16 -6.37 0.65
CA THR A 129 -23.63 -5.64 1.81
C THR A 129 -24.76 -5.03 2.64
N LEU A 130 -24.84 -5.38 3.91
CA LEU A 130 -25.84 -4.88 4.85
C LEU A 130 -25.35 -3.67 5.66
N LYS A 131 -24.10 -3.71 6.12
CA LYS A 131 -23.55 -2.66 6.97
C LYS A 131 -22.05 -2.52 6.75
N THR A 132 -21.56 -1.30 6.76
CA THR A 132 -20.14 -0.98 6.71
C THR A 132 -19.74 -0.15 7.92
N TYR A 133 -18.50 -0.30 8.35
CA TYR A 133 -17.90 0.54 9.37
C TYR A 133 -16.42 0.73 9.08
N ARG A 134 -15.93 1.94 9.25
CA ARG A 134 -14.53 2.29 9.06
C ARG A 134 -14.01 3.04 10.27
N THR A 135 -12.76 2.81 10.60
CA THR A 135 -12.08 3.54 11.67
C THR A 135 -10.62 3.77 11.32
N ILE A 136 -10.05 4.83 11.83
CA ILE A 136 -8.61 5.06 11.72
C ILE A 136 -7.88 3.95 12.47
N ASN A 137 -6.85 3.37 11.87
CA ASN A 137 -6.03 2.34 12.50
C ASN A 137 -5.34 2.89 13.76
N PRO A 138 -5.71 2.46 14.97
CA PRO A 138 -5.17 3.04 16.20
C PRO A 138 -3.71 2.69 16.45
N GLN A 139 -3.13 1.76 15.68
CA GLN A 139 -1.69 1.48 15.73
C GLN A 139 -0.85 2.66 15.21
N ARG A 140 -1.47 3.68 14.57
CA ARG A 140 -0.79 4.91 14.15
C ARG A 140 -0.06 5.64 15.28
N ARG A 141 -0.49 5.47 16.53
CA ARG A 141 0.19 6.02 17.72
C ARG A 141 1.56 5.41 17.98
N PHE A 142 1.84 4.24 17.40
CA PHE A 142 3.14 3.55 17.50
C PHE A 142 4.04 3.80 16.28
N GLY A 143 3.45 4.30 15.19
CA GLY A 143 4.12 4.62 13.95
C GLY A 143 3.12 4.92 12.84
N LEU A 144 3.40 5.90 12.00
CA LEU A 144 2.50 6.33 10.93
C LEU A 144 2.53 5.42 9.71
N ASP A 145 3.61 4.68 9.52
CA ASP A 145 3.83 3.75 8.41
C ASP A 145 4.24 2.35 8.90
N VAL A 146 4.38 1.43 7.95
CA VAL A 146 4.72 0.03 8.21
C VAL A 146 6.05 -0.11 8.93
N LEU A 147 7.09 0.61 8.47
CA LEU A 147 8.45 0.45 9.00
C LEU A 147 8.57 0.99 10.44
N SER A 148 7.96 2.12 10.73
CA SER A 148 7.95 2.67 12.09
C SER A 148 7.19 1.77 13.08
N ARG A 149 6.15 1.03 12.63
CA ARG A 149 5.48 0.04 13.47
C ARG A 149 6.30 -1.22 13.67
N ILE A 150 7.03 -1.69 12.65
CA ILE A 150 7.99 -2.79 12.76
C ILE A 150 9.06 -2.42 13.80
N GLU A 151 9.62 -1.22 13.69
CA GLU A 151 10.61 -0.75 14.65
C GLU A 151 10.05 -0.67 16.07
N SER A 152 8.84 -0.14 16.24
CA SER A 152 8.16 -0.09 17.55
C SER A 152 7.95 -1.50 18.12
N ALA A 153 7.53 -2.47 17.28
CA ALA A 153 7.38 -3.87 17.69
C ALA A 153 8.72 -4.48 18.12
N ASN A 154 9.80 -4.23 17.36
CA ASN A 154 11.13 -4.73 17.65
C ASN A 154 11.75 -4.09 18.92
N ARG A 155 11.29 -2.90 19.30
CA ARG A 155 11.62 -2.24 20.58
C ARG A 155 10.79 -2.74 21.77
N GLY A 156 10.10 -3.88 21.64
CA GLY A 156 9.37 -4.54 22.73
C GLY A 156 7.89 -4.14 22.85
N ARG A 157 7.32 -3.37 21.91
CA ARG A 157 5.91 -2.93 21.95
C ARG A 157 4.96 -3.81 21.13
N LEU A 158 5.39 -5.01 20.74
CA LEU A 158 4.59 -5.92 19.91
C LEU A 158 3.25 -6.28 20.58
N ASP A 159 3.26 -6.57 21.89
CA ASP A 159 2.05 -6.94 22.62
C ASP A 159 1.03 -5.80 22.67
N GLU A 160 1.48 -4.55 22.82
CA GLU A 160 0.61 -3.38 22.79
C GLU A 160 -0.02 -3.17 21.41
N LEU A 161 0.80 -3.28 20.34
CA LEU A 161 0.36 -3.22 18.96
C LEU A 161 -0.69 -4.30 18.65
N SER A 162 -0.43 -5.52 19.12
CA SER A 162 -1.35 -6.65 18.95
C SER A 162 -2.66 -6.45 19.72
N ALA A 163 -2.57 -6.03 20.97
CA ALA A 163 -3.72 -5.84 21.83
C ALA A 163 -4.68 -4.77 21.28
N VAL A 164 -4.12 -3.63 20.81
CA VAL A 164 -4.95 -2.56 20.27
C VAL A 164 -5.63 -2.96 18.96
N MET A 165 -4.97 -3.75 18.11
CA MET A 165 -5.58 -4.25 16.88
C MET A 165 -6.67 -5.29 17.18
N ARG A 166 -6.43 -6.24 18.08
CA ARG A 166 -7.44 -7.23 18.52
C ARG A 166 -8.68 -6.56 19.09
N TYR A 167 -8.50 -5.54 19.90
CA TYR A 167 -9.62 -4.73 20.41
C TYR A 167 -10.40 -4.05 19.28
N THR A 168 -9.69 -3.50 18.29
CA THR A 168 -10.30 -2.86 17.11
C THR A 168 -11.12 -3.87 16.30
N ILE A 169 -10.60 -5.08 16.08
CA ILE A 169 -11.32 -6.16 15.38
C ILE A 169 -12.61 -6.50 16.12
N ILE A 170 -12.56 -6.70 17.45
CA ILE A 170 -13.75 -7.04 18.23
C ILE A 170 -14.78 -5.90 18.18
N SER A 171 -14.33 -4.66 18.39
CA SER A 171 -15.21 -3.51 18.44
C SER A 171 -15.90 -3.26 17.11
N GLY A 172 -15.14 -3.35 16.00
CA GLY A 172 -15.66 -3.20 14.64
C GLY A 172 -16.63 -4.34 14.27
N TYR A 173 -16.26 -5.59 14.58
CA TYR A 173 -17.13 -6.75 14.37
C TYR A 173 -18.48 -6.54 15.08
N LYS A 174 -18.47 -6.26 16.38
CA LYS A 174 -19.70 -6.01 17.15
C LYS A 174 -20.53 -4.88 16.55
N LYS A 175 -19.88 -3.80 16.10
CA LYS A 175 -20.59 -2.64 15.55
C LYS A 175 -21.31 -2.93 14.24
N VAL A 176 -20.75 -3.78 13.37
CA VAL A 176 -21.42 -4.15 12.12
C VAL A 176 -22.46 -5.26 12.32
N THR A 177 -22.33 -6.08 13.36
CA THR A 177 -23.22 -7.21 13.63
C THR A 177 -24.27 -6.93 14.74
N GLU A 178 -24.30 -5.71 15.30
CA GLU A 178 -25.15 -5.35 16.45
C GLU A 178 -26.61 -5.74 16.30
N GLU A 179 -27.18 -5.53 15.13
CA GLU A 179 -28.57 -5.85 14.81
C GLU A 179 -28.74 -7.20 14.09
N PHE A 180 -27.65 -7.78 13.60
CA PHE A 180 -27.64 -9.01 12.81
C PHE A 180 -27.36 -10.26 13.65
N GLY A 181 -26.54 -10.13 14.67
CA GLY A 181 -25.99 -11.23 15.45
C GLY A 181 -24.71 -11.82 14.85
N ASP A 182 -24.32 -13.01 15.30
CA ASP A 182 -23.09 -13.65 14.84
C ASP A 182 -23.20 -14.11 13.38
N THR A 183 -22.15 -13.86 12.62
CA THR A 183 -22.03 -14.32 11.22
C THR A 183 -21.42 -15.72 11.14
N LYS A 184 -21.61 -16.40 10.01
CA LYS A 184 -21.02 -17.73 9.78
C LYS A 184 -19.52 -17.68 9.66
N LYS A 185 -18.97 -16.58 9.15
CA LYS A 185 -17.56 -16.44 8.82
C LYS A 185 -17.03 -15.04 9.06
N VAL A 186 -15.75 -14.93 9.38
CA VAL A 186 -14.97 -13.70 9.34
C VAL A 186 -13.82 -13.89 8.35
N VAL A 187 -13.62 -12.92 7.48
CA VAL A 187 -12.50 -12.90 6.52
C VAL A 187 -11.66 -11.66 6.80
N ILE A 188 -10.36 -11.84 6.96
CA ILE A 188 -9.43 -10.76 7.26
C ILE A 188 -8.39 -10.67 6.15
N ALA A 189 -8.24 -9.50 5.57
CA ALA A 189 -7.15 -9.14 4.68
C ALA A 189 -6.34 -8.00 5.28
N GLY A 190 -5.12 -7.84 4.83
CA GLY A 190 -4.23 -6.74 5.22
C GLY A 190 -2.81 -7.01 4.76
N ASN A 191 -1.97 -5.99 4.76
CA ASN A 191 -0.58 -6.20 4.41
C ASN A 191 0.13 -7.12 5.42
N THR A 192 1.23 -7.71 4.99
CA THR A 192 1.95 -8.72 5.78
C THR A 192 2.27 -8.24 7.19
N THR A 193 2.68 -6.98 7.36
CA THR A 193 3.01 -6.41 8.67
C THR A 193 1.77 -6.29 9.56
N MET A 194 0.65 -5.82 9.02
CA MET A 194 -0.60 -5.69 9.79
C MET A 194 -1.09 -7.05 10.31
N VAL A 195 -0.97 -8.10 9.49
CA VAL A 195 -1.28 -9.48 9.92
C VAL A 195 -0.30 -9.95 11.01
N HIS A 196 1.01 -9.68 10.87
CA HIS A 196 1.98 -10.00 11.93
C HIS A 196 1.65 -9.31 13.25
N LEU A 197 1.35 -8.02 13.20
CA LEU A 197 1.00 -7.24 14.39
C LEU A 197 -0.32 -7.71 15.04
N LEU A 198 -1.32 -8.08 14.23
CA LEU A 198 -2.56 -8.67 14.75
C LEU A 198 -2.31 -9.98 15.50
N MET A 199 -1.55 -10.87 14.87
CA MET A 199 -1.28 -12.21 15.40
C MET A 199 -0.26 -12.21 16.54
N GLY A 200 0.54 -11.16 16.67
CA GLY A 200 1.66 -11.07 17.61
C GLY A 200 2.88 -11.86 17.14
N TYR A 201 3.06 -11.98 15.83
CA TYR A 201 4.25 -12.58 15.24
C TYR A 201 5.41 -11.59 15.25
N SER A 202 6.62 -12.09 15.46
CA SER A 202 7.84 -11.27 15.41
C SER A 202 7.96 -10.55 14.06
N CYS A 203 8.28 -9.26 14.10
CA CYS A 203 8.51 -8.42 12.95
C CYS A 203 10.00 -8.21 12.61
N GLY A 204 10.93 -8.85 13.35
CA GLY A 204 12.37 -8.63 13.20
C GLY A 204 12.85 -8.75 11.75
N THR A 205 12.50 -9.86 11.09
CA THR A 205 12.92 -10.12 9.71
C THR A 205 12.14 -9.35 8.64
N LEU A 206 11.07 -8.64 9.00
CA LEU A 206 10.33 -7.81 8.05
C LEU A 206 10.99 -6.44 7.84
N GLY A 207 11.67 -5.92 8.86
CA GLY A 207 12.35 -4.61 8.82
C GLY A 207 13.81 -4.67 8.39
N GLU A 208 14.38 -5.85 8.23
CA GLU A 208 15.80 -6.05 7.94
C GLU A 208 15.99 -6.90 6.69
N TYR A 209 16.97 -6.52 5.86
CA TYR A 209 17.32 -7.32 4.69
C TYR A 209 17.70 -8.76 5.11
N PRO A 210 17.22 -9.79 4.42
CA PRO A 210 16.54 -9.80 3.13
C PRO A 210 15.01 -9.69 3.19
N PHE A 211 14.41 -9.04 4.16
CA PHE A 211 12.98 -8.75 4.30
C PHE A 211 12.11 -10.00 4.14
N LYS A 212 12.29 -10.97 5.01
CA LYS A 212 11.57 -12.26 4.95
C LYS A 212 10.46 -12.33 5.98
N SER A 213 9.28 -12.75 5.55
CA SER A 213 8.21 -13.19 6.43
C SER A 213 8.26 -14.72 6.61
N LYS A 214 8.03 -15.18 7.84
CA LYS A 214 7.85 -16.60 8.17
C LYS A 214 6.40 -17.06 8.04
N HIS A 215 5.46 -16.11 7.94
CA HIS A 215 4.02 -16.35 7.98
C HIS A 215 3.35 -15.67 6.78
N LEU A 216 3.46 -16.31 5.60
CA LEU A 216 2.84 -15.85 4.35
C LEU A 216 1.61 -16.69 3.96
N GLY A 217 1.42 -17.85 4.56
CA GLY A 217 0.29 -18.71 4.23
C GLY A 217 -1.04 -18.21 4.77
N THR A 218 -2.13 -18.56 4.09
CA THR A 218 -3.50 -18.32 4.58
C THR A 218 -3.74 -19.11 5.86
N LEU A 219 -4.25 -18.42 6.89
CA LEU A 219 -4.56 -19.02 8.18
C LEU A 219 -6.06 -19.24 8.32
N LYS A 220 -6.47 -20.48 8.60
CA LYS A 220 -7.84 -20.82 8.99
C LYS A 220 -7.88 -21.07 10.49
N THR A 221 -8.73 -20.36 11.20
CA THR A 221 -8.80 -20.37 12.66
C THR A 221 -10.20 -19.94 13.14
N ALA A 222 -10.33 -19.48 14.37
CA ALA A 222 -11.57 -18.93 14.92
C ALA A 222 -11.35 -17.52 15.48
N LEU A 223 -12.38 -16.69 15.48
CA LEU A 223 -12.31 -15.29 15.88
C LEU A 223 -11.81 -15.10 17.32
N ASP A 224 -12.24 -15.95 18.25
CA ASP A 224 -11.77 -15.96 19.64
C ASP A 224 -10.25 -16.19 19.75
N LYS A 225 -9.69 -17.03 18.88
CA LYS A 225 -8.25 -17.32 18.81
C LYS A 225 -7.47 -16.14 18.27
N VAL A 226 -7.97 -15.51 17.20
CA VAL A 226 -7.34 -14.31 16.61
C VAL A 226 -7.33 -13.16 17.62
N THR A 227 -8.47 -12.92 18.25
CA THR A 227 -8.65 -11.77 19.13
C THR A 227 -8.20 -12.02 20.57
N LYS A 228 -7.92 -13.29 20.93
CA LYS A 228 -7.61 -13.75 22.30
C LYS A 228 -8.66 -13.26 23.32
N SER A 229 -9.92 -13.32 22.96
CA SER A 229 -11.03 -12.78 23.76
C SER A 229 -12.22 -13.74 23.84
N LYS A 230 -13.11 -13.48 24.78
CA LYS A 230 -14.37 -14.25 24.96
C LYS A 230 -15.43 -13.76 23.95
N VAL A 231 -15.24 -14.09 22.67
CA VAL A 231 -16.25 -13.93 21.62
C VAL A 231 -16.60 -15.29 21.04
N SER A 232 -17.69 -15.38 20.29
CA SER A 232 -18.07 -16.63 19.62
C SER A 232 -16.94 -17.16 18.73
N PRO A 233 -16.69 -18.48 18.71
CA PRO A 233 -15.62 -19.10 17.93
C PRO A 233 -16.00 -19.20 16.45
N ILE A 234 -16.23 -18.06 15.81
CA ILE A 234 -16.64 -17.97 14.40
C ILE A 234 -15.47 -18.35 13.51
N GLU A 235 -15.73 -19.17 12.48
CA GLU A 235 -14.73 -19.52 11.47
C GLU A 235 -14.08 -18.26 10.92
N THR A 236 -12.77 -18.17 11.03
CA THR A 236 -12.01 -16.99 10.60
C THR A 236 -10.91 -17.40 9.63
N VAL A 237 -10.89 -16.74 8.48
CA VAL A 237 -9.86 -16.89 7.46
C VAL A 237 -9.06 -15.59 7.39
N ILE A 238 -7.75 -15.69 7.56
CA ILE A 238 -6.82 -14.56 7.34
C ILE A 238 -6.06 -14.85 6.05
N TYR A 239 -6.21 -14.00 5.05
CA TYR A 239 -5.52 -14.16 3.78
C TYR A 239 -4.01 -14.03 3.95
N GLY A 240 -3.30 -14.97 3.31
CA GLY A 240 -1.85 -14.94 3.21
C GLY A 240 -1.36 -13.90 2.21
N GLY A 241 -0.08 -13.54 2.32
CA GLY A 241 0.62 -12.65 1.39
C GLY A 241 1.56 -13.41 0.45
N ILE A 242 2.16 -12.65 -0.46
CA ILE A 242 3.16 -13.15 -1.43
C ILE A 242 4.58 -12.89 -0.92
N SER A 243 4.78 -11.78 -0.22
CA SER A 243 6.09 -11.36 0.30
C SER A 243 5.97 -10.55 1.59
N ALA A 244 7.10 -10.10 2.12
CA ALA A 244 7.13 -9.24 3.31
C ALA A 244 6.33 -7.94 3.14
N PHE A 245 6.21 -7.43 1.92
CA PHE A 245 5.55 -6.16 1.60
C PHE A 245 4.37 -6.28 0.62
N VAL A 246 4.00 -7.50 0.24
CA VAL A 246 2.81 -7.76 -0.60
C VAL A 246 1.94 -8.77 0.16
N GLY A 247 0.94 -8.26 0.84
CA GLY A 247 0.14 -8.99 1.80
C GLY A 247 -1.16 -9.56 1.25
N GLY A 248 -2.04 -9.97 2.16
CA GLY A 248 -3.35 -10.54 1.86
C GLY A 248 -4.34 -9.54 1.26
N ASP A 249 -4.15 -8.25 1.47
CA ASP A 249 -4.85 -7.16 0.81
C ASP A 249 -4.68 -7.22 -0.71
N ILE A 250 -3.44 -7.29 -1.18
CA ILE A 250 -3.14 -7.42 -2.61
C ILE A 250 -3.61 -8.76 -3.16
N VAL A 251 -3.40 -9.86 -2.42
CA VAL A 251 -3.88 -11.19 -2.84
C VAL A 251 -5.39 -11.21 -3.02
N SER A 252 -6.15 -10.56 -2.13
CA SER A 252 -7.60 -10.46 -2.25
C SER A 252 -8.03 -9.64 -3.47
N GLY A 253 -7.34 -8.55 -3.78
CA GLY A 253 -7.58 -7.73 -4.97
C GLY A 253 -7.26 -8.47 -6.28
N LEU A 254 -6.15 -9.20 -6.32
CA LEU A 254 -5.79 -10.04 -7.47
C LEU A 254 -6.79 -11.16 -7.70
N TYR A 255 -7.24 -11.81 -6.63
CA TYR A 255 -8.27 -12.84 -6.71
C TYR A 255 -9.61 -12.29 -7.22
N MET A 256 -10.03 -11.14 -6.69
CA MET A 256 -11.28 -10.48 -7.07
C MET A 256 -11.27 -10.04 -8.55
N SER A 257 -10.12 -9.61 -9.07
CA SER A 257 -9.98 -9.16 -10.46
C SER A 257 -9.75 -10.29 -11.47
N ASP A 258 -9.87 -11.58 -11.05
CA ASP A 258 -9.55 -12.76 -11.87
C ASP A 258 -8.17 -12.69 -12.55
N PHE A 259 -7.22 -12.02 -11.88
CA PHE A 259 -5.88 -11.79 -12.42
C PHE A 259 -5.15 -13.10 -12.73
N ASP A 260 -5.34 -14.10 -11.89
CA ASP A 260 -4.79 -15.45 -12.00
C ASP A 260 -5.47 -16.32 -13.07
N LYS A 261 -6.56 -15.85 -13.69
CA LYS A 261 -7.27 -16.56 -14.75
C LYS A 261 -7.07 -15.93 -16.13
N SER A 262 -6.50 -14.73 -16.19
CA SER A 262 -6.35 -13.97 -17.44
C SER A 262 -5.20 -14.50 -18.29
N ASP A 263 -5.45 -14.70 -19.59
CA ASP A 263 -4.41 -14.95 -20.60
C ASP A 263 -3.65 -13.67 -20.98
N LYS A 264 -4.29 -12.51 -20.81
CA LYS A 264 -3.71 -11.20 -21.13
C LYS A 264 -2.75 -10.77 -20.01
N VAL A 265 -1.70 -10.05 -20.38
CA VAL A 265 -0.86 -9.37 -19.40
C VAL A 265 -1.64 -8.19 -18.81
N ASN A 266 -1.90 -8.25 -17.53
CA ASN A 266 -2.60 -7.23 -16.76
C ASN A 266 -1.63 -6.55 -15.78
N MET A 267 -1.97 -5.34 -15.38
CA MET A 267 -1.34 -4.61 -14.31
C MET A 267 -2.38 -4.29 -13.23
N PHE A 268 -2.08 -4.70 -12.01
CA PHE A 268 -2.81 -4.32 -10.82
C PHE A 268 -1.99 -3.30 -10.03
N ILE A 269 -2.62 -2.22 -9.60
CA ILE A 269 -1.97 -1.17 -8.82
C ILE A 269 -2.86 -0.85 -7.63
N ASP A 270 -2.31 -0.92 -6.43
CA ASP A 270 -2.91 -0.41 -5.21
C ASP A 270 -2.15 0.85 -4.76
N LEU A 271 -2.86 1.96 -4.66
CA LEU A 271 -2.29 3.27 -4.30
C LEU A 271 -2.71 3.66 -2.88
N GLY A 272 -1.93 3.23 -1.92
CA GLY A 272 -2.10 3.59 -0.51
C GLY A 272 -0.87 4.31 0.06
N THR A 273 -0.61 4.08 1.33
CA THR A 273 0.63 4.54 2.02
C THR A 273 1.89 3.98 1.34
N ASN A 274 1.77 2.78 0.79
CA ASN A 274 2.71 2.22 -0.18
C ASN A 274 2.01 2.14 -1.54
N GLY A 275 2.78 1.84 -2.59
CA GLY A 275 2.26 1.51 -3.90
C GLY A 275 2.59 0.05 -4.20
N GLU A 276 1.63 -0.83 -4.05
CA GLU A 276 1.76 -2.23 -4.40
C GLU A 276 1.35 -2.44 -5.86
N MET A 277 2.14 -3.24 -6.56
CA MET A 277 1.91 -3.50 -7.99
C MET A 277 2.10 -4.97 -8.30
N ALA A 278 1.25 -5.49 -9.18
CA ALA A 278 1.41 -6.79 -9.80
C ALA A 278 1.33 -6.63 -11.33
N LEU A 279 2.22 -7.27 -12.05
CA LEU A 279 2.24 -7.30 -13.51
C LEU A 279 2.35 -8.75 -13.97
N GLY A 280 1.48 -9.18 -14.85
CA GLY A 280 1.53 -10.54 -15.40
C GLY A 280 0.19 -11.07 -15.86
N ASN A 281 0.09 -12.40 -15.88
CA ASN A 281 -1.08 -13.15 -16.28
C ASN A 281 -1.16 -14.46 -15.46
N LYS A 282 -2.06 -15.38 -15.86
CA LYS A 282 -2.22 -16.69 -15.20
C LYS A 282 -0.95 -17.54 -15.13
N ASP A 283 -0.02 -17.37 -16.08
CA ASP A 283 1.19 -18.21 -16.18
C ASP A 283 2.36 -17.64 -15.39
N LYS A 284 2.45 -16.32 -15.31
CA LYS A 284 3.55 -15.65 -14.61
C LYS A 284 3.14 -14.28 -14.09
N MET A 285 3.46 -14.02 -12.85
CA MET A 285 3.21 -12.75 -12.19
C MET A 285 4.48 -12.26 -11.48
N ILE A 286 4.74 -10.97 -11.57
CA ILE A 286 5.77 -10.27 -10.82
C ILE A 286 5.07 -9.26 -9.92
N VAL A 287 5.43 -9.24 -8.65
CA VAL A 287 4.88 -8.30 -7.68
C VAL A 287 5.97 -7.44 -7.06
N THR A 288 5.63 -6.22 -6.72
CA THR A 288 6.52 -5.30 -6.03
C THR A 288 5.73 -4.35 -5.14
N SER A 289 6.40 -3.78 -4.17
CA SER A 289 5.88 -2.70 -3.33
C SER A 289 6.88 -1.55 -3.30
N THR A 290 6.39 -0.33 -3.32
CA THR A 290 7.20 0.88 -3.21
C THR A 290 6.66 1.80 -2.12
N ALA A 291 7.54 2.46 -1.38
CA ALA A 291 7.14 3.45 -0.39
C ALA A 291 6.66 4.72 -1.11
N ALA A 292 5.36 4.91 -1.21
CA ALA A 292 4.74 6.10 -1.81
C ALA A 292 4.59 7.23 -0.78
N GLY A 293 4.30 6.88 0.47
CA GLY A 293 3.95 7.81 1.53
C GLY A 293 2.46 8.13 1.52
N PRO A 294 1.96 8.74 2.61
CA PRO A 294 0.53 8.95 2.80
C PRO A 294 -0.03 10.14 1.99
N ALA A 295 0.55 10.48 0.85
CA ALA A 295 0.06 11.58 0.01
C ALA A 295 -1.37 11.31 -0.47
N PHE A 296 -1.62 10.08 -0.94
CA PHE A 296 -2.95 9.65 -1.38
C PHE A 296 -3.92 9.34 -0.23
N GLU A 297 -3.53 9.60 1.00
CA GLU A 297 -4.37 9.48 2.19
C GLU A 297 -4.47 10.82 2.92
N GLY A 298 -4.09 11.91 2.27
CA GLY A 298 -4.10 13.26 2.84
C GLY A 298 -3.02 13.51 3.90
N GLY A 299 -2.01 12.66 4.01
CA GLY A 299 -1.11 12.56 5.16
C GLY A 299 -0.18 13.75 5.44
N ARG A 300 -0.17 14.81 4.65
CA ARG A 300 0.57 16.06 4.92
C ARG A 300 -0.22 17.29 4.51
N ILE A 301 -1.53 17.13 4.35
CA ILE A 301 -2.45 18.20 4.01
C ILE A 301 -3.19 18.56 5.30
N SER A 302 -3.33 19.85 5.60
CA SER A 302 -3.93 20.32 6.86
C SER A 302 -5.37 19.83 7.08
N CYS A 303 -6.14 19.67 6.02
CA CYS A 303 -7.48 19.08 6.03
C CYS A 303 -7.50 17.60 5.59
N GLY A 304 -6.33 16.96 5.48
CA GLY A 304 -6.23 15.55 5.05
C GLY A 304 -6.67 14.57 6.13
N ILE A 305 -7.42 13.55 5.73
CA ILE A 305 -7.90 12.49 6.61
C ILE A 305 -7.89 11.14 5.88
N GLY A 306 -7.84 10.03 6.65
CA GLY A 306 -8.02 8.69 6.08
C GLY A 306 -9.44 8.49 5.54
N SER A 307 -9.67 7.41 4.79
CA SER A 307 -10.95 7.06 4.18
C SER A 307 -11.97 6.60 5.25
N VAL A 308 -12.48 7.53 6.02
CA VAL A 308 -13.50 7.33 7.06
C VAL A 308 -14.82 7.96 6.65
N ASP A 309 -15.90 7.65 7.36
CA ASP A 309 -17.22 8.27 7.13
C ASP A 309 -17.12 9.80 7.21
N GLY A 310 -17.69 10.50 6.22
CA GLY A 310 -17.59 11.96 6.07
C GLY A 310 -16.31 12.46 5.39
N ALA A 311 -15.35 11.60 5.08
CA ALA A 311 -14.20 12.03 4.29
C ALA A 311 -14.63 12.37 2.86
N VAL A 312 -14.21 13.54 2.35
CA VAL A 312 -14.50 13.98 0.99
C VAL A 312 -13.71 13.10 0.02
N CYS A 313 -14.43 12.39 -0.86
CA CYS A 313 -13.89 11.47 -1.85
C CYS A 313 -14.18 11.88 -3.29
N GLY A 314 -14.96 12.93 -3.50
CA GLY A 314 -15.23 13.52 -4.80
C GLY A 314 -15.51 15.01 -4.68
N VAL A 315 -15.14 15.76 -5.71
CA VAL A 315 -15.30 17.21 -5.79
C VAL A 315 -15.76 17.56 -7.19
N ASP A 316 -16.76 18.42 -7.31
CA ASP A 316 -17.18 19.05 -8.57
C ASP A 316 -17.04 20.57 -8.38
N LEU A 317 -16.05 21.14 -9.03
CA LEU A 317 -15.76 22.57 -8.90
C LEU A 317 -16.79 23.46 -9.62
N LYS A 318 -17.49 22.95 -10.64
CA LYS A 318 -18.53 23.70 -11.37
C LYS A 318 -19.75 23.94 -10.53
N THR A 319 -20.18 22.91 -9.81
CA THR A 319 -21.38 22.96 -8.97
C THR A 319 -21.07 23.30 -7.51
N GLY A 320 -19.80 23.24 -7.10
CA GLY A 320 -19.38 23.36 -5.71
C GLY A 320 -19.80 22.18 -4.84
N THR A 321 -20.10 21.02 -5.45
CA THR A 321 -20.61 19.84 -4.75
C THR A 321 -19.48 18.98 -4.22
N LEU A 322 -19.65 18.49 -2.99
CA LEU A 322 -18.71 17.54 -2.36
C LEU A 322 -19.42 16.19 -2.20
N LYS A 323 -18.75 15.12 -2.63
CA LYS A 323 -19.14 13.75 -2.34
C LYS A 323 -18.35 13.24 -1.14
N THR A 324 -19.04 12.71 -0.14
CA THR A 324 -18.42 12.19 1.09
C THR A 324 -18.68 10.70 1.25
N ILE A 325 -17.77 10.02 1.94
CA ILE A 325 -17.94 8.60 2.28
C ILE A 325 -19.15 8.46 3.22
N ALA A 326 -20.05 7.52 2.90
CA ALA A 326 -21.28 7.23 3.63
C ALA A 326 -22.26 8.43 3.71
N ASP A 327 -22.15 9.41 2.79
CA ASP A 327 -22.99 10.61 2.73
C ASP A 327 -23.11 11.38 4.08
N LYS A 328 -22.02 11.34 4.86
CA LYS A 328 -21.91 12.07 6.13
C LYS A 328 -21.37 13.49 5.93
N PRO A 329 -21.61 14.41 6.87
CA PRO A 329 -21.03 15.75 6.82
C PRO A 329 -19.51 15.71 6.61
N PRO A 330 -18.94 16.63 5.80
CA PRO A 330 -17.52 16.60 5.46
C PRO A 330 -16.64 16.85 6.69
N VAL A 331 -15.65 15.98 6.90
CA VAL A 331 -14.70 16.05 8.04
C VAL A 331 -13.25 16.25 7.59
N GLY A 332 -12.97 16.12 6.31
CA GLY A 332 -11.64 16.28 5.73
C GLY A 332 -11.55 15.65 4.34
N LEU A 333 -10.40 15.77 3.70
CA LEU A 333 -10.14 15.32 2.33
C LEU A 333 -9.36 14.00 2.36
N CYS A 334 -9.93 12.91 1.84
CA CYS A 334 -9.19 11.64 1.74
C CYS A 334 -8.35 11.56 0.45
N GLY A 335 -7.57 10.51 0.30
CA GLY A 335 -6.69 10.31 -0.85
C GLY A 335 -7.42 10.36 -2.19
N THR A 336 -8.55 9.67 -2.31
CA THR A 336 -9.40 9.74 -3.51
C THR A 336 -9.85 11.18 -3.77
N GLY A 337 -10.32 11.87 -2.74
CA GLY A 337 -10.73 13.27 -2.87
C GLY A 337 -9.62 14.21 -3.30
N ILE A 338 -8.36 13.93 -2.92
CA ILE A 338 -7.19 14.70 -3.40
C ILE A 338 -6.98 14.49 -4.89
N ILE A 339 -7.07 13.24 -5.36
CA ILE A 339 -6.90 12.91 -6.78
C ILE A 339 -8.01 13.57 -7.60
N GLU A 340 -9.26 13.46 -7.16
CA GLU A 340 -10.42 14.09 -7.80
C GLU A 340 -10.26 15.62 -7.83
N LEU A 341 -9.91 16.25 -6.71
CA LEU A 341 -9.68 17.69 -6.65
C LEU A 341 -8.59 18.15 -7.63
N VAL A 342 -7.47 17.44 -7.69
CA VAL A 342 -6.39 17.78 -8.64
C VAL A 342 -6.85 17.58 -10.09
N SER A 343 -7.64 16.54 -10.38
CA SER A 343 -8.22 16.32 -11.69
C SER A 343 -9.13 17.49 -12.09
N GLU A 344 -10.07 17.86 -11.24
CA GLU A 344 -10.97 18.99 -11.46
C GLU A 344 -10.23 20.32 -11.65
N LEU A 345 -9.20 20.60 -10.84
CA LEU A 345 -8.38 21.81 -10.96
C LEU A 345 -7.64 21.87 -12.30
N LEU A 346 -7.17 20.72 -12.84
CA LEU A 346 -6.54 20.62 -14.14
C LEU A 346 -7.56 20.79 -15.27
N ASP A 347 -8.73 20.17 -15.17
CA ASP A 347 -9.79 20.25 -16.18
C ASP A 347 -10.37 21.66 -16.28
N GLU A 348 -10.51 22.34 -15.16
CA GLU A 348 -10.95 23.75 -15.10
C GLU A 348 -9.79 24.75 -15.37
N LYS A 349 -8.59 24.27 -15.67
CA LYS A 349 -7.39 25.08 -15.96
C LYS A 349 -7.02 26.07 -14.85
N ILE A 350 -7.33 25.74 -13.61
CA ILE A 350 -6.93 26.53 -12.43
C ILE A 350 -5.46 26.25 -12.09
N ILE A 351 -4.99 25.06 -12.38
CA ILE A 351 -3.57 24.67 -12.30
C ILE A 351 -3.09 24.10 -13.63
N ASP A 352 -1.79 24.20 -13.89
CA ASP A 352 -1.12 23.63 -15.06
C ASP A 352 -0.46 22.27 -14.73
N LYS A 353 -0.16 21.49 -15.80
CA LYS A 353 0.52 20.19 -15.71
C LYS A 353 1.98 20.31 -15.29
#